data_e7e7fea81943abbcb9deb083208d6231
#
_entry.id   e7e7fea81943abbcb9deb083208d6231
#
_cell.length_a   1.000
_cell.length_b   1.000
_cell.length_c   1.000
_cell.angle_alpha   90.00
_cell.angle_beta   90.00
_cell.angle_gamma   90.00
#
_symmetry.space_group_name_H-M   'P 1'
#
loop_
_entity.id
_entity.type
_entity.pdbx_description
1 polymer ?
#
loop_
_entity_poly.entity_id
_entity_poly.type
_entity_poly.pdbx_seq_one_letter_code
_entity_poly.pdbx_strand_id
1 'polypeptide(L)'
;DALWLFPTVYKYVSETGNLAFMDEEITWSNIEEKASVYEHLKRAIDFSMNHLGPHGLPAGLHADWNDCLRLGKNGESSFVAMQLYYAFTIMRKFAEKKNDTEYIAYLDKTQKEIGEKINKLWWEGDRFNRGFKETGELIGSKKDPEASMWLNPQTWSVISGLATREQADKAMASVDRELNTAYGAKIMAPSYVDHYFDGALAGLFPPSTKENGGIFSQTQGWLILAEALLGNGNEAFKYFEESSPSSQNDQAEIRKLEPYVHGQYTEGDESPFHGRSHVHWLTGTASTCMVGCVEGICGMRPDLDGLRVAPTVPSDWKEFSFEKNFRGKKVIIKVENPNGAQNGFKEFYINGEKQDDNYIPADKLTDVTEVKMVM
;
A
#
# COMPACT_ATOMS: atom_id res chain seq x y z
N ASP A 1 -14.23 3.01 3.34
CA ASP A 1 -13.91 2.25 4.58
C ASP A 1 -14.00 0.74 4.38
N ALA A 2 -15.07 0.23 3.78
CA ALA A 2 -15.30 -1.22 3.66
C ALA A 2 -14.16 -1.98 2.96
N LEU A 3 -13.45 -1.36 2.03
CA LEU A 3 -12.34 -1.99 1.30
C LEU A 3 -11.11 -2.28 2.18
N TRP A 4 -10.97 -1.62 3.34
CA TRP A 4 -9.92 -1.94 4.29
C TRP A 4 -10.12 -3.27 5.02
N LEU A 5 -11.32 -3.83 4.99
CA LEU A 5 -11.59 -5.17 5.55
C LEU A 5 -10.78 -6.25 4.83
N PHE A 6 -10.56 -6.13 3.52
CA PHE A 6 -9.88 -7.16 2.73
C PHE A 6 -8.44 -7.39 3.18
N PRO A 7 -7.53 -6.39 3.16
CA PRO A 7 -6.17 -6.60 3.65
C PRO A 7 -6.14 -6.98 5.13
N THR A 8 -7.06 -6.44 5.96
CA THR A 8 -7.10 -6.73 7.39
C THR A 8 -7.46 -8.19 7.66
N VAL A 9 -8.56 -8.69 7.09
CA VAL A 9 -8.99 -10.08 7.24
C VAL A 9 -7.98 -11.03 6.62
N TYR A 10 -7.46 -10.69 5.44
CA TYR A 10 -6.45 -11.51 4.77
C TYR A 10 -5.19 -11.67 5.63
N LYS A 11 -4.68 -10.57 6.20
CA LYS A 11 -3.52 -10.63 7.09
C LYS A 11 -3.79 -11.43 8.35
N TYR A 12 -4.95 -11.24 8.97
CA TYR A 12 -5.34 -12.02 10.15
C TYR A 12 -5.36 -13.52 9.86
N VAL A 13 -6.06 -13.94 8.79
CA VAL A 13 -6.16 -15.35 8.43
C VAL A 13 -4.81 -15.92 8.01
N SER A 14 -4.01 -15.17 7.25
CA SER A 14 -2.68 -15.60 6.80
C SER A 14 -1.71 -15.76 7.97
N GLU A 15 -1.67 -14.82 8.93
CA GLU A 15 -0.81 -14.88 10.10
C GLU A 15 -1.20 -15.99 11.08
N THR A 16 -2.50 -16.18 11.31
CA THR A 16 -2.99 -17.16 12.30
C THR A 16 -3.16 -18.57 11.71
N GLY A 17 -3.36 -18.69 10.41
CA GLY A 17 -3.79 -19.92 9.75
C GLY A 17 -5.25 -20.29 10.01
N ASN A 18 -6.02 -19.41 10.69
CA ASN A 18 -7.42 -19.65 11.05
C ASN A 18 -8.36 -19.38 9.86
N LEU A 19 -8.38 -20.29 8.89
CA LEU A 19 -9.30 -20.17 7.74
C LEU A 19 -10.77 -20.28 8.17
N ALA A 20 -11.07 -20.97 9.28
CA ALA A 20 -12.44 -21.11 9.80
C ALA A 20 -13.06 -19.76 10.21
N PHE A 21 -12.24 -18.74 10.48
CA PHE A 21 -12.72 -17.37 10.71
C PHE A 21 -13.64 -16.86 9.60
N MET A 22 -13.43 -17.31 8.36
CA MET A 22 -14.29 -16.92 7.23
C MET A 22 -15.74 -17.41 7.37
N ASP A 23 -15.97 -18.41 8.21
CA ASP A 23 -17.30 -19.01 8.47
C ASP A 23 -17.95 -18.49 9.77
N GLU A 24 -17.23 -17.67 10.55
CA GLU A 24 -17.79 -17.10 11.78
C GLU A 24 -18.94 -16.15 11.44
N GLU A 25 -20.06 -16.34 12.15
CA GLU A 25 -21.26 -15.51 11.97
C GLU A 25 -21.18 -14.24 12.79
N ILE A 26 -21.23 -13.09 12.12
CA ILE A 26 -21.20 -11.77 12.71
C ILE A 26 -22.53 -11.05 12.42
N THR A 27 -23.10 -10.37 13.41
CA THR A 27 -24.31 -9.57 13.26
C THR A 27 -24.03 -8.31 12.43
N TRP A 28 -24.92 -7.97 11.50
CA TRP A 28 -24.89 -6.71 10.81
C TRP A 28 -25.11 -5.54 11.79
N SER A 29 -24.45 -4.40 11.57
CA SER A 29 -24.52 -3.27 12.50
C SER A 29 -25.91 -2.62 12.63
N ASN A 30 -26.78 -2.80 11.64
CA ASN A 30 -28.07 -2.12 11.52
C ASN A 30 -29.28 -3.06 11.49
N ILE A 31 -29.07 -4.36 11.54
CA ILE A 31 -30.12 -5.39 11.58
C ILE A 31 -29.69 -6.55 12.49
N GLU A 32 -30.65 -7.32 13.00
CA GLU A 32 -30.37 -8.45 13.91
C GLU A 32 -29.88 -9.72 13.18
N GLU A 33 -29.94 -9.72 11.85
CA GLU A 33 -29.46 -10.84 11.05
C GLU A 33 -27.96 -10.99 11.13
N LYS A 34 -27.51 -12.24 10.99
CA LYS A 34 -26.09 -12.60 10.95
C LYS A 34 -25.70 -13.13 9.58
N ALA A 35 -24.44 -12.97 9.24
CA ALA A 35 -23.83 -13.58 8.09
C ALA A 35 -22.37 -13.94 8.39
N SER A 36 -21.80 -14.85 7.58
CA SER A 36 -20.40 -15.19 7.71
C SER A 36 -19.49 -14.01 7.38
N VAL A 37 -18.26 -14.00 7.90
CA VAL A 37 -17.22 -13.02 7.50
C VAL A 37 -17.06 -13.01 5.98
N TYR A 38 -17.12 -14.18 5.33
CA TYR A 38 -17.07 -14.28 3.87
C TYR A 38 -18.19 -13.48 3.18
N GLU A 39 -19.44 -13.58 3.65
CA GLU A 39 -20.56 -12.81 3.11
C GLU A 39 -20.44 -11.31 3.43
N HIS A 40 -19.87 -10.94 4.58
CA HIS A 40 -19.57 -9.53 4.87
C HIS A 40 -18.59 -8.93 3.86
N LEU A 41 -17.56 -9.69 3.45
CA LEU A 41 -16.62 -9.26 2.42
C LEU A 41 -17.30 -9.17 1.04
N LYS A 42 -18.14 -10.13 0.66
CA LYS A 42 -18.94 -10.03 -0.59
C LYS A 42 -19.79 -8.75 -0.59
N ARG A 43 -20.46 -8.47 0.54
CA ARG A 43 -21.26 -7.24 0.69
C ARG A 43 -20.43 -5.96 0.55
N ALA A 44 -19.18 -5.94 0.99
CA ALA A 44 -18.28 -4.79 0.84
C ALA A 44 -17.90 -4.54 -0.63
N ILE A 45 -17.72 -5.60 -1.43
CA ILE A 45 -17.56 -5.49 -2.88
C ILE A 45 -18.86 -4.96 -3.53
N ASP A 46 -19.99 -5.56 -3.19
CA ASP A 46 -21.29 -5.15 -3.72
C ASP A 46 -21.58 -3.67 -3.44
N PHE A 47 -21.25 -3.20 -2.22
CA PHE A 47 -21.39 -1.78 -1.90
C PHE A 47 -20.58 -0.92 -2.87
N SER A 48 -19.32 -1.24 -3.10
CA SER A 48 -18.46 -0.47 -4.00
C SER A 48 -18.95 -0.53 -5.45
N MET A 49 -19.42 -1.69 -5.91
CA MET A 49 -19.96 -1.87 -7.26
C MET A 49 -21.31 -1.19 -7.47
N ASN A 50 -22.09 -0.96 -6.40
CA ASN A 50 -23.35 -0.21 -6.45
C ASN A 50 -23.17 1.31 -6.30
N HIS A 51 -21.94 1.78 -6.06
CA HIS A 51 -21.60 3.20 -5.92
C HIS A 51 -20.52 3.60 -6.92
N LEU A 52 -20.80 3.35 -8.20
CA LEU A 52 -19.93 3.77 -9.31
C LEU A 52 -20.36 5.14 -9.83
N GLY A 53 -19.37 5.93 -10.24
CA GLY A 53 -19.61 7.19 -10.95
C GLY A 53 -19.90 6.99 -12.44
N PRO A 54 -19.99 8.10 -13.20
CA PRO A 54 -20.41 8.09 -14.61
C PRO A 54 -19.54 7.24 -15.55
N HIS A 55 -18.26 7.05 -15.25
CA HIS A 55 -17.37 6.22 -16.06
C HIS A 55 -17.38 4.75 -15.63
N GLY A 56 -18.16 4.40 -14.59
CA GLY A 56 -18.27 3.07 -14.02
C GLY A 56 -17.01 2.67 -13.22
N LEU A 57 -16.46 3.63 -12.51
CA LEU A 57 -15.40 3.48 -11.50
C LEU A 57 -15.93 3.94 -10.14
N PRO A 58 -15.35 3.48 -9.01
CA PRO A 58 -15.86 3.81 -7.68
C PRO A 58 -15.92 5.31 -7.40
N ALA A 59 -17.08 5.77 -6.94
CA ALA A 59 -17.28 7.15 -6.50
C ALA A 59 -16.45 7.44 -5.24
N GLY A 60 -15.88 8.65 -5.18
CA GLY A 60 -15.10 9.09 -4.03
C GLY A 60 -15.96 9.51 -2.83
N LEU A 61 -17.25 9.79 -3.05
CA LEU A 61 -18.24 10.17 -2.03
C LEU A 61 -17.77 11.36 -1.19
N HIS A 62 -17.90 11.26 0.14
CA HIS A 62 -17.53 12.34 1.08
C HIS A 62 -16.03 12.42 1.36
N ALA A 63 -15.32 11.30 1.24
CA ALA A 63 -13.87 11.17 1.33
C ALA A 63 -13.49 9.77 0.85
N ASP A 64 -12.28 9.66 0.27
CA ASP A 64 -11.65 8.33 0.15
C ASP A 64 -10.77 8.06 1.38
N TRP A 65 -9.48 7.87 1.30
CA TRP A 65 -8.60 7.93 2.47
C TRP A 65 -8.22 9.37 2.83
N ASN A 66 -8.19 10.26 1.84
CA ASN A 66 -7.89 11.67 2.03
C ASN A 66 -9.16 12.42 2.43
N ASP A 67 -9.30 12.74 3.72
CA ASP A 67 -10.44 13.46 4.28
C ASP A 67 -10.66 14.85 3.70
N CYS A 68 -9.62 15.40 3.07
CA CYS A 68 -9.65 16.71 2.43
C CYS A 68 -9.97 16.64 0.93
N LEU A 69 -10.36 15.48 0.40
CA LEU A 69 -10.75 15.30 -0.99
C LEU A 69 -12.17 14.73 -1.07
N ARG A 70 -13.14 15.61 -1.32
CA ARG A 70 -14.57 15.30 -1.46
C ARG A 70 -14.95 15.29 -2.92
N LEU A 71 -15.25 14.13 -3.45
CA LEU A 71 -15.55 13.96 -4.89
C LEU A 71 -17.06 13.84 -5.18
N GLY A 72 -17.90 13.70 -4.14
CA GLY A 72 -19.34 13.54 -4.31
C GLY A 72 -19.73 12.20 -4.91
N LYS A 73 -20.96 12.12 -5.42
CA LYS A 73 -21.54 10.88 -5.98
C LYS A 73 -21.09 10.60 -7.41
N ASN A 74 -20.72 11.63 -8.16
CA ASN A 74 -20.33 11.51 -9.56
C ASN A 74 -18.82 11.61 -9.77
N GLY A 75 -18.06 12.14 -8.81
CA GLY A 75 -16.62 12.13 -8.87
C GLY A 75 -16.07 10.75 -8.49
N GLU A 76 -15.04 10.32 -9.16
CA GLU A 76 -14.47 8.98 -9.07
C GLU A 76 -13.04 9.03 -8.56
N SER A 77 -12.70 8.13 -7.62
CA SER A 77 -11.37 8.05 -6.99
C SER A 77 -10.54 6.92 -7.57
N SER A 78 -9.37 7.25 -8.12
CA SER A 78 -8.41 6.23 -8.57
C SER A 78 -7.86 5.39 -7.41
N PHE A 79 -7.69 6.01 -6.24
CA PHE A 79 -7.26 5.32 -5.05
C PHE A 79 -8.27 4.25 -4.61
N VAL A 80 -9.57 4.60 -4.53
CA VAL A 80 -10.62 3.62 -4.19
C VAL A 80 -10.75 2.54 -5.26
N ALA A 81 -10.60 2.90 -6.54
CA ALA A 81 -10.64 1.93 -7.64
C ALA A 81 -9.49 0.90 -7.55
N MET A 82 -8.29 1.35 -7.18
CA MET A 82 -7.15 0.45 -6.98
C MET A 82 -7.30 -0.40 -5.70
N GLN A 83 -7.90 0.14 -4.65
CA GLN A 83 -8.27 -0.64 -3.47
C GLN A 83 -9.31 -1.72 -3.81
N LEU A 84 -10.31 -1.39 -4.61
CA LEU A 84 -11.31 -2.37 -5.08
C LEU A 84 -10.65 -3.45 -5.95
N TYR A 85 -9.73 -3.06 -6.84
CA TYR A 85 -8.95 -4.00 -7.65
C TYR A 85 -8.16 -4.98 -6.76
N TYR A 86 -7.54 -4.49 -5.69
CA TYR A 86 -6.84 -5.30 -4.70
C TYR A 86 -7.78 -6.20 -3.91
N ALA A 87 -8.97 -5.69 -3.55
CA ALA A 87 -9.99 -6.47 -2.87
C ALA A 87 -10.46 -7.66 -3.70
N PHE A 88 -10.61 -7.53 -5.01
CA PHE A 88 -10.91 -8.65 -5.91
C PHE A 88 -9.81 -9.73 -5.84
N THR A 89 -8.52 -9.34 -5.85
CA THR A 89 -7.40 -10.27 -5.75
C THR A 89 -7.43 -11.06 -4.43
N ILE A 90 -7.70 -10.40 -3.32
CA ILE A 90 -7.80 -11.04 -2.00
C ILE A 90 -9.03 -11.95 -1.94
N MET A 91 -10.17 -11.43 -2.38
CA MET A 91 -11.43 -12.18 -2.31
C MET A 91 -11.40 -13.42 -3.19
N ARG A 92 -10.71 -13.36 -4.33
CA ARG A 92 -10.49 -14.53 -5.20
C ARG A 92 -9.76 -15.65 -4.47
N LYS A 93 -8.73 -15.35 -3.67
CA LYS A 93 -8.02 -16.34 -2.84
C LYS A 93 -8.95 -16.99 -1.79
N PHE A 94 -9.82 -16.22 -1.15
CA PHE A 94 -10.81 -16.74 -0.23
C PHE A 94 -11.86 -17.61 -0.95
N ALA A 95 -12.34 -17.15 -2.11
CA ALA A 95 -13.30 -17.90 -2.92
C ALA A 95 -12.72 -19.25 -3.39
N GLU A 96 -11.43 -19.31 -3.72
CA GLU A 96 -10.71 -20.57 -4.01
C GLU A 96 -10.75 -21.55 -2.82
N LYS A 97 -10.49 -21.04 -1.59
CA LYS A 97 -10.58 -21.86 -0.37
C LYS A 97 -12.00 -22.35 -0.07
N LYS A 98 -13.00 -21.59 -0.51
CA LYS A 98 -14.42 -21.92 -0.35
C LYS A 98 -14.97 -22.76 -1.52
N ASN A 99 -14.20 -23.00 -2.58
CA ASN A 99 -14.63 -23.60 -3.85
C ASN A 99 -15.83 -22.88 -4.49
N ASP A 100 -15.93 -21.55 -4.32
CA ASP A 100 -16.98 -20.69 -4.87
C ASP A 100 -16.64 -20.31 -6.32
N THR A 101 -16.76 -21.28 -7.24
CA THR A 101 -16.35 -21.13 -8.63
C THR A 101 -17.15 -20.08 -9.39
N GLU A 102 -18.42 -19.88 -9.06
CA GLU A 102 -19.28 -18.87 -9.66
C GLU A 102 -18.78 -17.47 -9.28
N TYR A 103 -18.47 -17.27 -8.01
CA TYR A 103 -17.97 -15.99 -7.53
C TYR A 103 -16.56 -15.69 -8.05
N ILE A 104 -15.69 -16.69 -8.20
CA ILE A 104 -14.38 -16.54 -8.86
C ILE A 104 -14.55 -16.00 -10.28
N ALA A 105 -15.46 -16.58 -11.08
CA ALA A 105 -15.71 -16.11 -12.44
C ALA A 105 -16.24 -14.66 -12.48
N TYR A 106 -17.09 -14.28 -11.53
CA TYR A 106 -17.55 -12.89 -11.35
C TYR A 106 -16.39 -11.95 -11.03
N LEU A 107 -15.53 -12.32 -10.06
CA LEU A 107 -14.38 -11.51 -9.64
C LEU A 107 -13.39 -11.31 -10.79
N ASP A 108 -13.01 -12.38 -11.49
CA ASP A 108 -12.06 -12.32 -12.60
C ASP A 108 -12.55 -11.40 -13.72
N LYS A 109 -13.84 -11.51 -14.09
CA LYS A 109 -14.46 -10.65 -15.09
C LYS A 109 -14.46 -9.18 -14.65
N THR A 110 -14.95 -8.92 -13.44
CA THR A 110 -15.14 -7.56 -12.93
C THR A 110 -13.79 -6.87 -12.70
N GLN A 111 -12.81 -7.59 -12.15
CA GLN A 111 -11.46 -7.07 -11.96
C GLN A 111 -10.83 -6.64 -13.29
N LYS A 112 -10.97 -7.46 -14.34
CA LYS A 112 -10.48 -7.14 -15.68
C LYS A 112 -11.14 -5.87 -16.22
N GLU A 113 -12.46 -5.77 -16.15
CA GLU A 113 -13.21 -4.61 -16.63
C GLU A 113 -12.82 -3.31 -15.91
N ILE A 114 -12.68 -3.35 -14.58
CA ILE A 114 -12.24 -2.21 -13.77
C ILE A 114 -10.79 -1.83 -14.12
N GLY A 115 -9.89 -2.81 -14.23
CA GLY A 115 -8.49 -2.55 -14.59
C GLY A 115 -8.32 -1.92 -15.97
N GLU A 116 -9.08 -2.38 -16.97
CA GLU A 116 -9.09 -1.79 -18.32
C GLU A 116 -9.58 -0.32 -18.29
N LYS A 117 -10.63 -0.03 -17.50
CA LYS A 117 -11.14 1.35 -17.33
C LYS A 117 -10.11 2.25 -16.64
N ILE A 118 -9.48 1.80 -15.54
CA ILE A 118 -8.46 2.57 -14.84
C ILE A 118 -7.31 2.93 -15.78
N ASN A 119 -6.77 1.95 -16.51
CA ASN A 119 -5.68 2.18 -17.43
C ASN A 119 -6.07 3.14 -18.57
N LYS A 120 -7.27 2.99 -19.13
CA LYS A 120 -7.74 3.82 -20.24
C LYS A 120 -7.98 5.28 -19.83
N LEU A 121 -8.48 5.50 -18.61
CA LEU A 121 -9.01 6.80 -18.20
C LEU A 121 -7.98 7.61 -17.39
N TRP A 122 -7.10 6.94 -16.63
CA TRP A 122 -6.23 7.61 -15.68
C TRP A 122 -4.72 7.44 -15.93
N TRP A 123 -4.30 6.54 -16.85
CA TRP A 123 -2.89 6.45 -17.20
C TRP A 123 -2.50 7.57 -18.17
N GLU A 124 -1.58 8.47 -17.75
CA GLU A 124 -1.13 9.63 -18.53
C GLU A 124 0.35 9.50 -18.99
N GLY A 125 0.78 8.26 -19.25
CA GLY A 125 2.07 7.93 -19.88
C GLY A 125 3.23 7.72 -18.92
N ASP A 126 3.27 8.38 -17.76
CA ASP A 126 4.27 8.20 -16.70
C ASP A 126 3.68 8.27 -15.28
N ARG A 127 2.36 8.44 -15.16
CA ARG A 127 1.63 8.51 -13.88
C ARG A 127 0.18 8.16 -14.06
N PHE A 128 -0.47 7.77 -12.95
CA PHE A 128 -1.91 7.68 -12.85
C PHE A 128 -2.49 8.97 -12.28
N ASN A 129 -3.56 9.49 -12.89
CA ASN A 129 -4.30 10.62 -12.36
C ASN A 129 -4.99 10.28 -11.04
N ARG A 130 -5.34 11.31 -10.25
CA ARG A 130 -5.96 11.12 -8.93
C ARG A 130 -7.44 10.71 -9.00
N GLY A 131 -8.13 11.08 -10.07
CA GLY A 131 -9.53 10.74 -10.28
C GLY A 131 -10.27 11.74 -11.15
N PHE A 132 -11.61 11.78 -10.99
CA PHE A 132 -12.49 12.77 -11.61
C PHE A 132 -13.21 13.59 -10.54
N LYS A 133 -13.33 14.89 -10.78
CA LYS A 133 -14.24 15.77 -10.03
C LYS A 133 -15.70 15.37 -10.30
N GLU A 134 -16.62 15.85 -9.48
CA GLU A 134 -18.06 15.65 -9.69
C GLU A 134 -18.56 16.22 -11.04
N THR A 135 -17.85 17.19 -11.60
CA THR A 135 -18.08 17.78 -12.93
C THR A 135 -17.57 16.94 -14.11
N GLY A 136 -16.85 15.83 -13.84
CA GLY A 136 -16.23 14.98 -14.84
C GLY A 136 -14.82 15.40 -15.30
N GLU A 137 -14.27 16.48 -14.74
CA GLU A 137 -12.90 16.92 -15.03
C GLU A 137 -11.88 16.05 -14.29
N LEU A 138 -10.71 15.81 -14.89
CA LEU A 138 -9.61 15.09 -14.28
C LEU A 138 -9.03 15.87 -13.07
N ILE A 139 -8.49 15.12 -12.13
CA ILE A 139 -7.68 15.59 -11.00
C ILE A 139 -6.31 14.92 -11.09
N GLY A 140 -5.24 15.71 -10.93
CA GLY A 140 -3.89 15.20 -10.96
C GLY A 140 -3.39 14.92 -12.38
N SER A 141 -3.91 15.66 -13.38
CA SER A 141 -3.38 15.65 -14.74
C SER A 141 -2.13 16.52 -14.83
N LYS A 142 -1.21 16.16 -15.71
CA LYS A 142 -0.05 17.01 -16.08
C LYS A 142 -0.41 18.41 -16.54
N LYS A 143 -1.67 18.63 -16.91
CA LYS A 143 -2.19 19.93 -17.35
C LYS A 143 -2.64 20.81 -16.20
N ASP A 144 -2.81 20.23 -15.03
CA ASP A 144 -3.22 20.99 -13.84
C ASP A 144 -2.03 21.84 -13.39
N PRO A 145 -2.23 23.14 -13.18
CA PRO A 145 -1.16 24.03 -12.72
C PRO A 145 -0.72 23.73 -11.28
N GLU A 146 -1.62 23.13 -10.49
CA GLU A 146 -1.41 22.73 -9.11
C GLU A 146 -1.93 21.30 -8.92
N ALA A 147 -1.37 20.58 -7.97
CA ALA A 147 -1.72 19.18 -7.66
C ALA A 147 -1.70 18.26 -8.89
N SER A 148 -0.73 18.45 -9.79
CA SER A 148 -0.61 17.65 -11.02
C SER A 148 0.00 16.26 -10.81
N MET A 149 0.62 16.03 -9.64
CA MET A 149 1.19 14.74 -9.24
C MET A 149 0.71 14.34 -7.86
N TRP A 150 0.26 13.10 -7.71
CA TRP A 150 -0.24 12.54 -6.46
C TRP A 150 0.43 11.20 -6.15
N LEU A 151 0.82 10.99 -4.89
CA LEU A 151 1.53 9.78 -4.44
C LEU A 151 0.63 8.54 -4.41
N ASN A 152 -0.60 8.69 -3.88
CA ASN A 152 -1.48 7.55 -3.62
C ASN A 152 -1.77 6.68 -4.86
N PRO A 153 -2.14 7.23 -6.04
CA PRO A 153 -2.39 6.38 -7.21
C PRO A 153 -1.13 5.65 -7.69
N GLN A 154 0.05 6.25 -7.54
CA GLN A 154 1.28 5.61 -8.00
C GLN A 154 1.61 4.39 -7.14
N THR A 155 1.66 4.55 -5.83
CA THR A 155 1.97 3.46 -4.89
C THR A 155 0.93 2.36 -4.93
N TRP A 156 -0.36 2.72 -4.99
CA TRP A 156 -1.45 1.74 -5.01
C TRP A 156 -1.64 1.06 -6.36
N SER A 157 -1.20 1.64 -7.47
CA SER A 157 -1.14 0.93 -8.75
C SER A 157 -0.21 -0.28 -8.69
N VAL A 158 0.88 -0.18 -7.91
CA VAL A 158 1.83 -1.27 -7.66
C VAL A 158 1.29 -2.25 -6.61
N ILE A 159 0.87 -1.75 -5.45
CA ILE A 159 0.39 -2.57 -4.33
C ILE A 159 -0.80 -3.45 -4.75
N SER A 160 -1.71 -2.91 -5.54
CA SER A 160 -2.86 -3.65 -6.04
C SER A 160 -2.53 -4.68 -7.13
N GLY A 161 -1.36 -4.58 -7.75
CA GLY A 161 -0.97 -5.38 -8.91
C GLY A 161 -1.64 -4.94 -10.23
N LEU A 162 -2.20 -3.72 -10.26
CA LEU A 162 -2.84 -3.17 -11.46
C LEU A 162 -1.82 -2.76 -12.54
N ALA A 163 -0.77 -2.06 -12.13
CA ALA A 163 0.23 -1.53 -13.05
C ALA A 163 1.06 -2.65 -13.68
N THR A 164 1.30 -2.56 -14.98
CA THR A 164 2.35 -3.34 -15.62
C THR A 164 3.71 -2.91 -15.08
N ARG A 165 4.74 -3.75 -15.23
CA ARG A 165 6.10 -3.39 -14.79
C ARG A 165 6.56 -2.07 -15.40
N GLU A 166 6.33 -1.84 -16.68
CA GLU A 166 6.68 -0.60 -17.36
C GLU A 166 5.95 0.62 -16.79
N GLN A 167 4.66 0.49 -16.51
CA GLN A 167 3.88 1.56 -15.88
C GLN A 167 4.38 1.87 -14.48
N ALA A 168 4.63 0.84 -13.68
CA ALA A 168 5.12 0.97 -12.32
C ALA A 168 6.48 1.68 -12.29
N ASP A 169 7.44 1.25 -13.11
CA ASP A 169 8.78 1.88 -13.19
C ASP A 169 8.68 3.37 -13.57
N LYS A 170 7.82 3.72 -14.52
CA LYS A 170 7.59 5.12 -14.91
C LYS A 170 6.91 5.93 -13.80
N ALA A 171 5.90 5.35 -13.17
CA ALA A 171 5.18 6.02 -12.09
C ALA A 171 6.08 6.30 -10.88
N MET A 172 6.90 5.31 -10.47
CA MET A 172 7.82 5.47 -9.36
C MET A 172 8.96 6.44 -9.68
N ALA A 173 9.47 6.46 -10.92
CA ALA A 173 10.44 7.47 -11.37
C ALA A 173 9.83 8.89 -11.34
N SER A 174 8.53 9.03 -11.60
CA SER A 174 7.84 10.32 -11.47
C SER A 174 7.65 10.72 -10.00
N VAL A 175 7.41 9.75 -9.11
CA VAL A 175 7.37 9.99 -7.64
C VAL A 175 8.71 10.54 -7.15
N ASP A 176 9.82 9.87 -7.48
CA ASP A 176 11.15 10.32 -7.07
C ASP A 176 11.46 11.73 -7.59
N ARG A 177 11.18 12.00 -8.84
CA ARG A 177 11.46 13.29 -9.48
C ARG A 177 10.65 14.46 -8.94
N GLU A 178 9.34 14.23 -8.62
CA GLU A 178 8.40 15.34 -8.39
C GLU A 178 7.91 15.43 -6.93
N LEU A 179 7.95 14.32 -6.20
CA LEU A 179 7.42 14.27 -4.84
C LEU A 179 8.49 14.09 -3.77
N ASN A 180 9.64 13.47 -4.10
CA ASN A 180 10.62 13.13 -3.08
C ASN A 180 11.34 14.35 -2.51
N THR A 181 11.66 14.27 -1.22
CA THR A 181 12.43 15.26 -0.45
C THR A 181 13.38 14.54 0.51
N ALA A 182 14.24 15.27 1.21
CA ALA A 182 15.13 14.71 2.23
C ALA A 182 14.39 14.11 3.45
N TYR A 183 13.07 14.29 3.55
CA TYR A 183 12.24 13.83 4.68
C TYR A 183 11.14 12.86 4.25
N GLY A 184 11.20 12.37 3.03
CA GLY A 184 10.20 11.50 2.40
C GLY A 184 9.43 12.19 1.29
N ALA A 185 8.49 11.47 0.68
CA ALA A 185 7.73 11.95 -0.48
C ALA A 185 6.47 12.73 -0.07
N LYS A 186 6.25 13.89 -0.73
CA LYS A 186 5.03 14.70 -0.60
C LYS A 186 3.81 13.89 -1.06
N ILE A 187 2.65 14.16 -0.46
CA ILE A 187 1.40 13.50 -0.87
C ILE A 187 0.93 13.94 -2.26
N MET A 188 1.25 15.17 -2.62
CA MET A 188 1.01 15.75 -3.94
C MET A 188 1.94 16.93 -4.21
N ALA A 189 2.11 17.31 -5.48
CA ALA A 189 2.84 18.50 -5.90
C ALA A 189 2.33 19.02 -7.28
N PRO A 190 2.49 20.33 -7.57
CA PRO A 190 2.67 21.41 -6.59
C PRO A 190 1.50 21.51 -5.61
N SER A 191 1.69 22.16 -4.46
CA SER A 191 0.58 22.40 -3.53
C SER A 191 -0.50 23.31 -4.14
N TYR A 192 -1.72 23.17 -3.66
CA TYR A 192 -2.79 24.12 -3.99
C TYR A 192 -2.50 25.50 -3.36
N VAL A 193 -2.68 26.54 -4.16
CA VAL A 193 -2.61 27.95 -3.75
C VAL A 193 -3.87 28.68 -4.26
N ASP A 194 -4.07 28.71 -5.57
CA ASP A 194 -5.13 29.50 -6.22
C ASP A 194 -6.10 28.65 -7.08
N HIS A 195 -5.72 27.40 -7.45
CA HIS A 195 -6.43 26.61 -8.47
C HIS A 195 -7.10 25.35 -7.89
N TYR A 196 -7.60 25.40 -6.66
CA TYR A 196 -8.32 24.27 -6.08
C TYR A 196 -9.86 24.39 -6.32
N PHE A 197 -10.51 23.24 -6.39
CA PHE A 197 -11.96 23.15 -6.56
C PHE A 197 -12.65 22.96 -5.19
N ASP A 198 -13.95 23.20 -5.10
CA ASP A 198 -14.72 23.18 -3.84
C ASP A 198 -14.59 21.86 -3.06
N GLY A 199 -14.37 20.72 -3.75
CA GLY A 199 -14.12 19.43 -3.11
C GLY A 199 -12.68 19.23 -2.60
N ALA A 200 -11.72 20.08 -2.99
CA ALA A 200 -10.32 19.98 -2.58
C ALA A 200 -10.06 20.82 -1.32
N LEU A 201 -10.58 20.39 -0.17
CA LEU A 201 -10.40 21.10 1.11
C LEU A 201 -8.91 21.20 1.53
N ALA A 202 -8.04 20.41 0.93
CA ALA A 202 -6.60 20.51 1.10
C ALA A 202 -6.10 21.94 0.82
N GLY A 203 -6.66 22.63 -0.19
CA GLY A 203 -6.34 24.02 -0.52
C GLY A 203 -6.58 25.04 0.61
N LEU A 204 -7.26 24.66 1.69
CA LEU A 204 -7.40 25.50 2.88
C LEU A 204 -6.17 25.47 3.83
N PHE A 205 -5.26 24.52 3.63
CA PHE A 205 -4.01 24.45 4.37
C PHE A 205 -2.91 25.22 3.63
N PRO A 206 -1.94 25.77 4.36
CA PRO A 206 -0.76 26.35 3.73
C PRO A 206 -0.05 25.33 2.82
N PRO A 207 0.64 25.78 1.75
CA PRO A 207 1.42 24.90 0.89
C PRO A 207 2.39 24.01 1.67
N SER A 208 2.56 22.79 1.22
CA SER A 208 3.41 21.75 1.81
C SER A 208 3.08 21.39 3.26
N THR A 209 1.81 21.56 3.67
CA THR A 209 1.34 21.14 4.99
C THR A 209 0.15 20.18 4.87
N LYS A 210 0.07 19.21 5.78
CA LYS A 210 -1.00 18.21 5.81
C LYS A 210 -1.26 17.61 4.43
N GLU A 211 -2.53 17.56 4.02
CA GLU A 211 -2.95 17.03 2.72
C GLU A 211 -2.66 17.98 1.55
N ASN A 212 -2.21 19.21 1.81
CA ASN A 212 -1.83 20.17 0.77
C ASN A 212 -0.32 20.13 0.49
N GLY A 213 0.16 19.02 -0.08
CA GLY A 213 1.56 18.86 -0.46
C GLY A 213 2.52 18.56 0.70
N GLY A 214 2.01 18.29 1.93
CA GLY A 214 2.84 17.82 3.02
C GLY A 214 3.37 16.41 2.77
N ILE A 215 4.44 16.05 3.45
CA ILE A 215 4.95 14.67 3.52
C ILE A 215 4.07 13.93 4.51
N PHE A 216 2.99 13.31 4.02
CA PHE A 216 2.05 12.60 4.87
C PHE A 216 2.64 11.26 5.28
N SER A 217 2.93 11.09 6.57
CA SER A 217 3.81 10.01 7.01
C SER A 217 3.24 8.61 6.77
N GLN A 218 1.93 8.43 6.81
CA GLN A 218 1.31 7.12 6.55
C GLN A 218 1.57 6.62 5.12
N THR A 219 1.63 7.52 4.14
CA THR A 219 1.85 7.16 2.73
C THR A 219 3.26 6.67 2.44
N GLN A 220 4.23 6.98 3.33
CA GLN A 220 5.60 6.52 3.20
C GLN A 220 5.71 5.00 3.30
N GLY A 221 4.93 4.37 4.19
CA GLY A 221 4.88 2.91 4.28
C GLY A 221 4.37 2.24 2.99
N TRP A 222 3.43 2.87 2.28
CA TRP A 222 2.99 2.38 0.96
C TRP A 222 4.06 2.58 -0.11
N LEU A 223 4.83 3.66 -0.05
CA LEU A 223 5.92 3.92 -0.98
C LEU A 223 7.04 2.88 -0.81
N ILE A 224 7.46 2.62 0.44
CA ILE A 224 8.44 1.58 0.77
C ILE A 224 7.96 0.22 0.26
N LEU A 225 6.69 -0.13 0.51
CA LEU A 225 6.13 -1.41 0.07
C LEU A 225 6.08 -1.51 -1.47
N ALA A 226 5.70 -0.44 -2.16
CA ALA A 226 5.62 -0.41 -3.62
C ALA A 226 6.99 -0.66 -4.26
N GLU A 227 8.04 0.06 -3.82
CA GLU A 227 9.40 -0.14 -4.31
C GLU A 227 9.92 -1.56 -4.01
N ALA A 228 9.63 -2.07 -2.81
CA ALA A 228 10.01 -3.42 -2.45
C ALA A 228 9.29 -4.48 -3.31
N LEU A 229 8.02 -4.29 -3.66
CA LEU A 229 7.27 -5.18 -4.56
C LEU A 229 7.85 -5.17 -5.97
N LEU A 230 8.45 -4.06 -6.40
CA LEU A 230 9.15 -3.94 -7.67
C LEU A 230 10.57 -4.51 -7.64
N GLY A 231 11.08 -4.88 -6.48
CA GLY A 231 12.43 -5.39 -6.32
C GLY A 231 13.51 -4.30 -6.25
N ASN A 232 13.13 -3.06 -6.02
CA ASN A 232 14.01 -1.88 -5.95
C ASN A 232 14.50 -1.67 -4.51
N GLY A 233 15.40 -2.54 -4.02
CA GLY A 233 15.82 -2.56 -2.61
C GLY A 233 16.53 -1.30 -2.15
N ASN A 234 17.35 -0.69 -2.99
CA ASN A 234 18.02 0.57 -2.67
C ASN A 234 16.99 1.70 -2.47
N GLU A 235 16.01 1.81 -3.36
CA GLU A 235 14.97 2.86 -3.27
C GLU A 235 14.02 2.62 -2.09
N ALA A 236 13.59 1.36 -1.86
CA ALA A 236 12.74 1.03 -0.72
C ALA A 236 13.42 1.41 0.60
N PHE A 237 14.72 1.15 0.75
CA PHE A 237 15.47 1.49 1.95
C PHE A 237 15.75 2.99 2.06
N LYS A 238 16.04 3.67 0.95
CA LYS A 238 16.16 5.14 0.89
C LYS A 238 14.89 5.82 1.44
N TYR A 239 13.72 5.45 0.95
CA TYR A 239 12.45 6.01 1.45
C TYR A 239 12.17 5.66 2.91
N PHE A 240 12.63 4.48 3.37
CA PHE A 240 12.57 4.15 4.79
C PHE A 240 13.45 5.09 5.62
N GLU A 241 14.70 5.33 5.22
CA GLU A 241 15.62 6.21 5.94
C GLU A 241 15.12 7.66 5.94
N GLU A 242 14.69 8.19 4.80
CA GLU A 242 14.18 9.56 4.66
C GLU A 242 12.97 9.82 5.55
N SER A 243 12.11 8.83 5.78
CA SER A 243 10.89 8.97 6.59
C SER A 243 11.01 8.45 8.03
N SER A 244 12.08 7.73 8.36
CA SER A 244 12.25 7.10 9.67
C SER A 244 12.62 8.13 10.75
N PRO A 245 11.93 8.13 11.91
CA PRO A 245 12.28 9.02 13.02
C PRO A 245 13.74 8.91 13.48
N SER A 246 14.26 7.67 13.57
CA SER A 246 15.62 7.42 14.05
C SER A 246 16.70 7.95 13.10
N SER A 247 16.45 7.91 11.79
CA SER A 247 17.38 8.40 10.77
C SER A 247 17.45 9.93 10.74
N GLN A 248 16.44 10.62 11.29
CA GLN A 248 16.37 12.08 11.35
C GLN A 248 16.77 12.64 12.73
N ASN A 249 17.41 11.85 13.59
CA ASN A 249 17.71 12.25 14.97
C ASN A 249 18.73 13.39 15.08
N ASP A 250 19.69 13.46 14.17
CA ASP A 250 20.65 14.55 14.05
C ASP A 250 20.02 15.89 13.63
N GLN A 251 18.79 15.87 13.14
CA GLN A 251 18.00 17.02 12.69
C GLN A 251 16.85 17.36 13.65
N ALA A 252 16.96 17.00 14.92
CA ALA A 252 15.92 17.20 15.94
C ALA A 252 15.46 18.67 16.07
N GLU A 253 16.38 19.62 15.88
CA GLU A 253 16.06 21.06 15.92
C GLU A 253 15.18 21.54 14.74
N ILE A 254 15.23 20.85 13.61
CA ILE A 254 14.36 21.08 12.46
C ILE A 254 13.06 20.32 12.67
N ARG A 255 13.18 19.05 12.99
CA ARG A 255 12.07 18.10 13.04
C ARG A 255 11.07 18.39 14.17
N LYS A 256 11.53 18.89 15.32
CA LYS A 256 10.71 19.24 16.50
C LYS A 256 9.84 18.10 17.01
N LEU A 257 10.33 16.88 16.95
CA LEU A 257 9.63 15.65 17.30
C LEU A 257 10.61 14.70 18.00
N GLU A 258 10.12 13.84 18.89
CA GLU A 258 10.93 12.82 19.55
C GLU A 258 11.54 11.86 18.51
N PRO A 259 12.79 11.38 18.72
CA PRO A 259 13.55 10.60 17.72
C PRO A 259 12.98 9.20 17.43
N TYR A 260 11.96 8.78 18.15
CA TYR A 260 11.31 7.47 18.02
C TYR A 260 9.82 7.59 17.68
N VAL A 261 9.33 8.78 17.35
CA VAL A 261 7.91 9.04 17.10
C VAL A 261 7.68 9.43 15.64
N HIS A 262 6.69 8.79 15.01
CA HIS A 262 6.15 9.30 13.76
C HIS A 262 5.13 10.41 14.04
N GLY A 263 5.26 11.55 13.38
CA GLY A 263 4.19 12.54 13.25
C GLY A 263 3.19 12.12 12.17
N GLN A 264 2.05 12.79 12.11
CA GLN A 264 1.08 12.57 11.03
C GLN A 264 1.64 13.05 9.69
N TYR A 265 2.32 14.20 9.70
CA TYR A 265 2.98 14.76 8.52
C TYR A 265 4.23 15.55 8.89
N THR A 266 5.08 15.73 7.90
CA THR A 266 6.23 16.64 7.93
C THR A 266 6.02 17.69 6.86
N GLU A 267 6.41 18.95 7.12
CA GLU A 267 6.28 20.05 6.16
C GLU A 267 7.22 19.81 4.97
N GLY A 268 6.68 19.95 3.77
CA GLY A 268 7.42 19.81 2.52
C GLY A 268 8.21 21.06 2.14
N ASP A 269 8.81 21.04 0.97
CA ASP A 269 9.80 22.02 0.48
C ASP A 269 9.20 23.38 0.06
N GLU A 270 7.88 23.48 -0.12
CA GLU A 270 7.20 24.76 -0.36
C GLU A 270 6.88 25.50 0.96
N SER A 271 7.09 24.86 2.11
CA SER A 271 6.96 25.50 3.41
C SER A 271 8.27 26.15 3.86
N PRO A 272 8.22 27.33 4.52
CA PRO A 272 9.40 27.94 5.15
C PRO A 272 9.94 27.13 6.33
N PHE A 273 9.22 26.09 6.77
CA PHE A 273 9.59 25.20 7.86
C PHE A 273 9.81 23.76 7.39
N HIS A 274 10.33 23.58 6.17
CA HIS A 274 10.63 22.29 5.59
C HIS A 274 11.34 21.35 6.58
N GLY A 275 10.83 20.15 6.74
CA GLY A 275 11.32 19.14 7.67
C GLY A 275 10.67 19.14 9.05
N ARG A 276 9.87 20.17 9.41
CA ARG A 276 9.18 20.18 10.71
C ARG A 276 8.00 19.22 10.71
N SER A 277 7.98 18.32 11.68
CA SER A 277 6.91 17.31 11.85
C SER A 277 5.83 17.79 12.83
N HIS A 278 4.62 17.27 12.64
CA HIS A 278 3.44 17.66 13.39
C HIS A 278 2.54 16.48 13.78
N VAL A 279 1.65 16.73 14.74
CA VAL A 279 0.65 15.78 15.23
C VAL A 279 1.30 14.49 15.72
N HIS A 280 2.01 14.62 16.83
CA HIS A 280 2.74 13.56 17.49
C HIS A 280 1.79 12.51 18.05
N TRP A 281 2.16 11.23 18.01
CA TRP A 281 1.45 10.10 18.59
C TRP A 281 0.07 9.78 18.00
N LEU A 282 -0.49 10.63 17.15
CA LEU A 282 -1.84 10.51 16.60
C LEU A 282 -1.79 10.15 15.10
N THR A 283 -1.22 8.98 14.78
CA THR A 283 -1.09 8.55 13.39
C THR A 283 -0.99 7.03 13.26
N GLY A 284 -1.56 6.48 12.20
CA GLY A 284 -1.37 5.08 11.78
C GLY A 284 -0.05 4.81 11.05
N THR A 285 0.85 5.79 10.98
CA THR A 285 2.11 5.71 10.21
C THR A 285 2.98 4.55 10.64
N ALA A 286 3.16 4.34 11.94
CA ALA A 286 4.01 3.26 12.45
C ALA A 286 3.58 1.88 11.92
N SER A 287 2.27 1.63 11.80
CA SER A 287 1.73 0.38 11.26
C SER A 287 2.04 0.22 9.77
N THR A 288 1.86 1.27 8.96
CA THR A 288 2.14 1.19 7.52
C THR A 288 3.63 1.09 7.22
N CYS A 289 4.47 1.82 7.96
CA CYS A 289 5.92 1.70 7.86
C CYS A 289 6.41 0.31 8.29
N MET A 290 5.85 -0.26 9.36
CA MET A 290 6.15 -1.63 9.77
C MET A 290 5.80 -2.64 8.68
N VAL A 291 4.65 -2.50 8.01
CA VAL A 291 4.29 -3.34 6.85
C VAL A 291 5.28 -3.15 5.71
N GLY A 292 5.64 -1.90 5.37
CA GLY A 292 6.65 -1.60 4.36
C GLY A 292 8.01 -2.27 4.67
N CYS A 293 8.43 -2.27 5.94
CA CYS A 293 9.67 -2.92 6.36
C CYS A 293 9.56 -4.45 6.36
N VAL A 294 8.56 -5.01 7.06
CA VAL A 294 8.46 -6.46 7.29
C VAL A 294 8.05 -7.20 6.02
N GLU A 295 7.01 -6.75 5.33
CA GLU A 295 6.53 -7.40 4.11
C GLU A 295 7.25 -6.90 2.85
N GLY A 296 7.71 -5.65 2.85
CA GLY A 296 8.49 -5.06 1.77
C GLY A 296 9.96 -5.45 1.88
N ILE A 297 10.74 -4.73 2.70
CA ILE A 297 12.21 -4.87 2.75
C ILE A 297 12.62 -6.27 3.22
N CYS A 298 12.12 -6.73 4.37
CA CYS A 298 12.42 -8.08 4.87
C CYS A 298 11.74 -9.19 4.04
N GLY A 299 10.71 -8.85 3.28
CA GLY A 299 10.03 -9.76 2.38
C GLY A 299 9.29 -10.90 3.06
N MET A 300 8.95 -10.78 4.34
CA MET A 300 8.21 -11.80 5.08
C MET A 300 6.72 -11.61 4.85
N ARG A 301 6.16 -12.31 3.86
CA ARG A 301 4.79 -12.14 3.38
C ARG A 301 3.94 -13.37 3.71
N PRO A 302 3.12 -13.33 4.79
CA PRO A 302 2.16 -14.38 5.09
C PRO A 302 1.15 -14.56 3.97
N ASP A 303 0.81 -15.83 3.71
CA ASP A 303 -0.25 -16.23 2.78
C ASP A 303 -1.14 -17.31 3.43
N LEU A 304 -2.27 -17.63 2.83
CA LEU A 304 -3.24 -18.60 3.38
C LEU A 304 -2.61 -19.96 3.63
N ASP A 305 -1.67 -20.40 2.82
CA ASP A 305 -1.03 -21.71 2.87
C ASP A 305 0.37 -21.73 3.50
N GLY A 306 0.93 -20.56 3.86
CA GLY A 306 2.29 -20.50 4.41
C GLY A 306 2.90 -19.10 4.43
N LEU A 307 4.22 -19.05 4.32
CA LEU A 307 5.00 -17.81 4.38
C LEU A 307 5.93 -17.69 3.15
N ARG A 308 5.78 -16.63 2.37
CA ARG A 308 6.77 -16.28 1.34
C ARG A 308 7.90 -15.47 1.95
N VAL A 309 9.13 -15.81 1.56
CA VAL A 309 10.36 -15.13 1.98
C VAL A 309 11.00 -14.50 0.74
N ALA A 310 10.77 -13.22 0.54
CA ALA A 310 11.20 -12.48 -0.65
C ALA A 310 11.84 -11.13 -0.27
N PRO A 311 13.01 -11.14 0.39
CA PRO A 311 13.68 -9.91 0.82
C PRO A 311 14.00 -9.02 -0.38
N THR A 312 13.84 -7.72 -0.18
CA THR A 312 14.17 -6.68 -1.15
C THR A 312 14.99 -5.63 -0.41
N VAL A 313 16.31 -5.74 -0.51
CA VAL A 313 17.26 -5.07 0.38
C VAL A 313 18.29 -4.24 -0.39
N PRO A 314 18.96 -3.29 0.29
CA PRO A 314 20.08 -2.57 -0.30
C PRO A 314 21.18 -3.50 -0.84
N SER A 315 21.82 -3.10 -1.91
CA SER A 315 22.86 -3.90 -2.58
C SER A 315 24.16 -4.07 -1.75
N ASP A 316 24.34 -3.25 -0.73
CA ASP A 316 25.47 -3.33 0.21
C ASP A 316 25.24 -4.29 1.38
N TRP A 317 24.02 -4.77 1.59
CA TRP A 317 23.72 -5.80 2.60
C TRP A 317 24.20 -7.16 2.12
N LYS A 318 25.34 -7.63 2.66
CA LYS A 318 25.99 -8.89 2.22
C LYS A 318 25.53 -10.11 3.01
N GLU A 319 25.24 -9.92 4.29
CA GLU A 319 24.70 -10.93 5.18
C GLU A 319 23.71 -10.27 6.14
N PHE A 320 22.57 -10.92 6.35
CA PHE A 320 21.57 -10.46 7.30
C PHE A 320 20.66 -11.60 7.75
N SER A 321 19.93 -11.40 8.82
CA SER A 321 18.98 -12.38 9.31
C SER A 321 17.73 -11.73 9.86
N PHE A 322 16.62 -12.45 9.75
CA PHE A 322 15.34 -12.08 10.34
C PHE A 322 14.81 -13.21 11.21
N GLU A 323 14.06 -12.86 12.24
CA GLU A 323 13.26 -13.81 13.01
C GLU A 323 11.80 -13.41 12.97
N LYS A 324 10.92 -14.39 12.76
CA LYS A 324 9.48 -14.19 12.78
C LYS A 324 8.79 -15.28 13.58
N ASN A 325 7.90 -14.89 14.49
CA ASN A 325 6.92 -15.81 15.03
C ASN A 325 5.77 -15.92 14.04
N PHE A 326 5.55 -17.10 13.48
CA PHE A 326 4.52 -17.35 12.49
C PHE A 326 3.72 -18.59 12.86
N ARG A 327 2.40 -18.43 13.04
CA ARG A 327 1.47 -19.49 13.44
C ARG A 327 1.92 -20.27 14.68
N GLY A 328 2.46 -19.52 15.69
CA GLY A 328 2.95 -20.11 16.94
C GLY A 328 4.30 -20.84 16.84
N LYS A 329 4.96 -20.76 15.70
CA LYS A 329 6.30 -21.34 15.43
C LYS A 329 7.31 -20.24 15.19
N LYS A 330 8.57 -20.51 15.50
CA LYS A 330 9.69 -19.60 15.24
C LYS A 330 10.29 -19.89 13.87
N VAL A 331 10.40 -18.87 13.01
CA VAL A 331 11.09 -18.95 11.71
C VAL A 331 12.35 -18.08 11.79
N ILE A 332 13.51 -18.66 11.55
CA ILE A 332 14.81 -17.97 11.52
C ILE A 332 15.31 -17.99 10.08
N ILE A 333 15.46 -16.82 9.49
CA ILE A 333 15.86 -16.66 8.09
C ILE A 333 17.27 -16.05 8.07
N LYS A 334 18.22 -16.80 7.51
CA LYS A 334 19.61 -16.33 7.28
C LYS A 334 19.81 -16.15 5.78
N VAL A 335 20.25 -14.96 5.39
CA VAL A 335 20.45 -14.58 4.00
C VAL A 335 21.91 -14.25 3.73
N GLU A 336 22.47 -14.89 2.71
CA GLU A 336 23.77 -14.58 2.12
C GLU A 336 23.56 -13.86 0.79
N ASN A 337 24.15 -12.68 0.62
CA ASN A 337 24.02 -11.85 -0.58
C ASN A 337 25.40 -11.40 -1.09
N PRO A 338 26.27 -12.32 -1.52
CA PRO A 338 27.65 -12.00 -1.86
C PRO A 338 27.77 -11.07 -3.07
N ASN A 339 26.79 -11.11 -3.97
CA ASN A 339 26.80 -10.33 -5.21
C ASN A 339 26.06 -8.98 -5.12
N GLY A 340 25.46 -8.66 -3.99
CA GLY A 340 24.70 -7.43 -3.80
C GLY A 340 23.43 -7.37 -4.65
N ALA A 341 22.73 -8.48 -4.77
CA ALA A 341 21.41 -8.50 -5.39
C ALA A 341 20.42 -7.72 -4.53
N GLN A 342 19.54 -6.94 -5.15
CA GLN A 342 18.50 -6.23 -4.41
C GLN A 342 17.27 -7.10 -4.16
N ASN A 343 17.05 -8.14 -4.96
CA ASN A 343 15.91 -9.05 -4.84
C ASN A 343 16.24 -10.40 -5.48
N GLY A 344 15.32 -11.36 -5.34
CA GLY A 344 15.43 -12.69 -5.93
C GLY A 344 16.27 -13.65 -5.07
N PHE A 345 16.40 -14.87 -5.53
CA PHE A 345 17.21 -15.89 -4.87
C PHE A 345 17.82 -16.87 -5.88
N LYS A 346 18.94 -17.47 -5.54
CA LYS A 346 19.61 -18.56 -6.27
C LYS A 346 19.39 -19.89 -5.58
N GLU A 347 19.39 -19.88 -4.25
CA GLU A 347 19.18 -21.07 -3.46
C GLU A 347 18.30 -20.75 -2.24
N PHE A 348 17.42 -21.69 -1.92
CA PHE A 348 16.53 -21.61 -0.78
C PHE A 348 16.45 -22.97 -0.08
N TYR A 349 16.65 -23.00 1.22
CA TYR A 349 16.65 -24.22 2.03
C TYR A 349 15.73 -24.05 3.23
N ILE A 350 14.95 -25.09 3.54
CA ILE A 350 14.14 -25.20 4.77
C ILE A 350 14.71 -26.38 5.57
N ASN A 351 15.19 -26.14 6.79
CA ASN A 351 15.80 -27.14 7.68
C ASN A 351 16.87 -28.01 6.98
N GLY A 352 17.66 -27.36 6.12
CA GLY A 352 18.73 -28.02 5.35
C GLY A 352 18.29 -28.66 4.03
N GLU A 353 17.00 -28.77 3.73
CA GLU A 353 16.49 -29.31 2.47
C GLU A 353 16.30 -28.22 1.42
N LYS A 354 16.91 -28.40 0.23
CA LYS A 354 16.78 -27.46 -0.89
C LYS A 354 15.34 -27.43 -1.42
N GLN A 355 14.85 -26.23 -1.69
CA GLN A 355 13.52 -25.99 -2.25
C GLN A 355 13.66 -25.27 -3.61
N ASP A 356 12.69 -25.46 -4.49
CA ASP A 356 12.64 -24.83 -5.81
C ASP A 356 11.98 -23.44 -5.79
N ASP A 357 11.27 -23.09 -4.70
CA ASP A 357 10.60 -21.79 -4.50
C ASP A 357 10.97 -21.22 -3.12
N ASN A 358 10.93 -19.91 -2.97
CA ASN A 358 11.15 -19.17 -1.72
C ASN A 358 9.89 -19.10 -0.84
N TYR A 359 9.20 -20.22 -0.73
CA TYR A 359 7.96 -20.35 0.03
C TYR A 359 8.07 -21.44 1.08
N ILE A 360 7.61 -21.16 2.29
CA ILE A 360 7.54 -22.09 3.40
C ILE A 360 6.08 -22.55 3.53
N PRO A 361 5.70 -23.74 3.05
CA PRO A 361 4.37 -24.31 3.29
C PRO A 361 4.10 -24.46 4.79
N ALA A 362 2.86 -24.24 5.21
CA ALA A 362 2.51 -24.29 6.62
C ALA A 362 2.75 -25.65 7.27
N ASP A 363 2.62 -26.73 6.51
CA ASP A 363 2.87 -28.11 6.95
C ASP A 363 4.36 -28.44 7.13
N LYS A 364 5.27 -27.62 6.59
CA LYS A 364 6.72 -27.73 6.82
C LYS A 364 7.21 -26.95 8.04
N LEU A 365 6.35 -26.20 8.71
CA LEU A 365 6.71 -25.47 9.91
C LEU A 365 6.95 -26.42 11.11
N THR A 366 8.11 -26.30 11.72
CA THR A 366 8.49 -26.96 12.98
C THR A 366 8.52 -25.95 14.12
N ASP A 367 8.77 -26.38 15.36
CA ASP A 367 8.82 -25.44 16.50
C ASP A 367 9.87 -24.33 16.26
N VAL A 368 10.98 -24.70 15.61
CA VAL A 368 11.97 -23.77 15.07
C VAL A 368 12.27 -24.17 13.63
N THR A 369 11.87 -23.37 12.68
CA THR A 369 12.13 -23.58 11.25
C THR A 369 13.33 -22.71 10.84
N GLU A 370 14.41 -23.36 10.43
CA GLU A 370 15.59 -22.66 9.91
C GLU A 370 15.52 -22.52 8.40
N VAL A 371 15.69 -21.31 7.90
CA VAL A 371 15.75 -20.98 6.48
C VAL A 371 17.12 -20.42 6.15
N LYS A 372 17.76 -20.99 5.14
CA LYS A 372 18.94 -20.40 4.50
C LYS A 372 18.57 -19.97 3.08
N MET A 373 18.89 -18.73 2.74
CA MET A 373 18.67 -18.15 1.42
C MET A 373 19.99 -17.59 0.88
N VAL A 374 20.25 -17.83 -0.41
CA VAL A 374 21.35 -17.18 -1.14
C VAL A 374 20.72 -16.34 -2.25
N MET A 375 21.00 -15.05 -2.26
CA MET A 375 20.54 -14.08 -3.27
C MET A 375 21.54 -13.93 -4.45
#